data_6d680b8bdb511282df955d80ea0722d7
#
_entry.id   6d680b8bdb511282df955d80ea0722d7
#
_cell.length_a   1.000
_cell.length_b   1.000
_cell.length_c   1.000
_cell.angle_alpha   90.00
_cell.angle_beta   90.00
_cell.angle_gamma   90.00
#
_symmetry.space_group_name_H-M   'P 1'
#
loop_
_entity.id
_entity.type
_entity.pdbx_description
1 polymer ?
#
loop_
_entity_poly.entity_id
_entity_poly.type
_entity_poly.pdbx_seq_one_letter_code
_entity_poly.pdbx_strand_id
1 'polypeptide(L)'
;YFAGQNSITKSIKSKQETFNSHYNGTKNFLKILKKKKLNTKFFKANSGYIFSPKNGLINLKCNFSSNKNPYIQTQQKVFDLIKKFRKYNLNLSNLIFLQIESPLRSNDFFIKKVCLGAKNKKKIIVGNMNTFRDYSWITEIVKAILLTSNLKTKDYIISAGSNISGKDIIKEAYKLNGLNYKKYVSINKKFFRKEEIKSLIGSKRNTSYLRNKHNFKFKIFGHKLIKEMYKNLGTKP
;
A
#
# COMPACT_ATOMS: atom_id res chain seq x y z
N TYR A 1 10.50 0.68 -10.39
CA TYR A 1 10.61 -0.74 -10.03
C TYR A 1 9.52 -1.12 -9.02
N PHE A 2 8.53 -1.87 -9.49
CA PHE A 2 7.35 -2.29 -8.71
C PHE A 2 7.32 -3.81 -8.48
N ALA A 3 8.23 -4.55 -9.11
CA ALA A 3 8.31 -6.00 -8.95
C ALA A 3 8.68 -6.40 -7.53
N GLY A 4 8.14 -7.53 -7.09
CA GLY A 4 8.45 -8.15 -5.81
C GLY A 4 7.24 -8.75 -5.11
N GLN A 5 7.49 -9.68 -4.20
CA GLN A 5 6.49 -10.32 -3.38
C GLN A 5 5.85 -9.29 -2.42
N ASN A 6 4.54 -9.07 -2.49
CA ASN A 6 3.85 -7.95 -1.82
C ASN A 6 2.96 -8.35 -0.64
N SER A 7 2.96 -9.62 -0.25
CA SER A 7 2.15 -10.12 0.87
C SER A 7 2.95 -10.23 2.16
N ILE A 8 2.57 -9.48 3.19
CA ILE A 8 3.14 -9.56 4.54
C ILE A 8 3.04 -10.98 5.10
N THR A 9 1.91 -11.66 4.86
CA THR A 9 1.69 -13.03 5.35
C THR A 9 2.55 -14.05 4.59
N LYS A 10 2.61 -13.95 3.26
CA LYS A 10 3.44 -14.86 2.42
C LYS A 10 4.92 -14.72 2.74
N SER A 11 5.40 -13.51 3.07
CA SER A 11 6.81 -13.26 3.38
C SER A 11 7.35 -14.08 4.55
N ILE A 12 6.50 -14.52 5.47
CA ILE A 12 6.90 -15.36 6.61
C ILE A 12 7.40 -16.72 6.12
N LYS A 13 6.71 -17.29 5.12
CA LYS A 13 7.06 -18.58 4.51
C LYS A 13 8.11 -18.46 3.41
N SER A 14 8.16 -17.31 2.73
CA SER A 14 9.03 -17.07 1.55
C SER A 14 9.99 -15.91 1.80
N LYS A 15 10.78 -15.99 2.89
CA LYS A 15 11.73 -14.93 3.29
C LYS A 15 12.75 -14.61 2.19
N GLN A 16 13.36 -15.66 1.62
CA GLN A 16 14.40 -15.51 0.61
C GLN A 16 13.85 -14.91 -0.70
N GLU A 17 12.68 -15.39 -1.16
CA GLU A 17 11.99 -14.80 -2.32
C GLU A 17 11.70 -13.32 -2.11
N THR A 18 11.20 -12.96 -0.90
CA THR A 18 10.91 -11.58 -0.53
C THR A 18 12.17 -10.72 -0.57
N PHE A 19 13.27 -11.21 0.02
CA PHE A 19 14.53 -10.50 0.02
C PHE A 19 15.12 -10.35 -1.40
N ASN A 20 15.13 -11.43 -2.17
CA ASN A 20 15.69 -11.43 -3.51
C ASN A 20 14.92 -10.50 -4.45
N SER A 21 13.59 -10.59 -4.46
CA SER A 21 12.76 -9.78 -5.35
C SER A 21 12.81 -8.28 -5.03
N HIS A 22 12.89 -7.91 -3.74
CA HIS A 22 12.95 -6.50 -3.37
C HIS A 22 14.36 -5.96 -3.25
N TYR A 23 15.20 -6.57 -2.40
CA TYR A 23 16.52 -6.02 -2.09
C TYR A 23 17.53 -6.29 -3.21
N ASN A 24 17.74 -7.56 -3.57
CA ASN A 24 18.72 -7.93 -4.60
C ASN A 24 18.32 -7.39 -5.97
N GLY A 25 17.05 -7.48 -6.34
CA GLY A 25 16.54 -6.90 -7.57
C GLY A 25 16.80 -5.40 -7.64
N THR A 26 16.47 -4.64 -6.59
CA THR A 26 16.78 -3.20 -6.53
C THR A 26 18.28 -2.95 -6.62
N LYS A 27 19.10 -3.66 -5.82
CA LYS A 27 20.56 -3.50 -5.79
C LYS A 27 21.19 -3.71 -7.18
N ASN A 28 20.71 -4.69 -7.94
CA ASN A 28 21.21 -4.96 -9.28
C ASN A 28 20.93 -3.80 -10.24
N PHE A 29 19.71 -3.24 -10.25
CA PHE A 29 19.41 -2.04 -11.02
C PHE A 29 20.30 -0.86 -10.62
N LEU A 30 20.47 -0.60 -9.33
CA LEU A 30 21.29 0.50 -8.84
C LEU A 30 22.77 0.35 -9.21
N LYS A 31 23.31 -0.87 -9.21
CA LYS A 31 24.67 -1.15 -9.67
C LYS A 31 24.82 -0.83 -11.16
N ILE A 32 23.85 -1.19 -11.99
CA ILE A 32 23.85 -0.91 -13.45
C ILE A 32 23.78 0.59 -13.69
N LEU A 33 22.84 1.29 -13.03
CA LEU A 33 22.70 2.75 -13.14
C LEU A 33 24.02 3.47 -12.80
N LYS A 34 24.68 3.03 -11.71
CA LYS A 34 25.97 3.56 -11.31
C LYS A 34 27.07 3.27 -12.32
N LYS A 35 27.21 1.99 -12.74
CA LYS A 35 28.26 1.55 -13.69
C LYS A 35 28.16 2.27 -15.03
N LYS A 36 26.92 2.41 -15.51
CA LYS A 36 26.64 3.02 -16.83
C LYS A 36 26.47 4.54 -16.78
N LYS A 37 26.58 5.17 -15.58
CA LYS A 37 26.40 6.62 -15.36
C LYS A 37 25.09 7.15 -15.99
N LEU A 38 23.99 6.36 -15.92
CA LEU A 38 22.73 6.71 -16.56
C LEU A 38 22.02 7.83 -15.79
N ASN A 39 21.67 8.90 -16.52
CA ASN A 39 20.83 9.98 -15.97
C ASN A 39 19.33 9.62 -16.07
N THR A 40 18.96 8.51 -15.42
CA THR A 40 17.60 7.98 -15.41
C THR A 40 16.99 8.18 -14.03
N LYS A 41 15.77 8.69 -13.97
CA LYS A 41 15.00 8.70 -12.71
C LYS A 41 14.54 7.28 -12.39
N PHE A 42 14.91 6.80 -11.22
CA PHE A 42 14.53 5.48 -10.74
C PHE A 42 13.62 5.60 -9.52
N PHE A 43 12.42 5.07 -9.65
CA PHE A 43 11.41 5.01 -8.59
C PHE A 43 11.30 3.60 -8.05
N LYS A 44 11.52 3.44 -6.76
CA LYS A 44 11.32 2.16 -6.06
C LYS A 44 10.03 2.21 -5.24
N ALA A 45 9.10 1.34 -5.56
CA ALA A 45 7.93 1.13 -4.73
C ALA A 45 8.34 0.59 -3.35
N ASN A 46 7.90 1.27 -2.31
CA ASN A 46 8.15 0.92 -0.92
C ASN A 46 6.84 0.96 -0.12
N SER A 47 6.85 0.55 1.13
CA SER A 47 5.65 0.36 1.93
C SER A 47 5.62 1.28 3.15
N GLY A 48 4.47 1.87 3.45
CA GLY A 48 4.26 2.61 4.69
C GLY A 48 4.41 1.78 5.97
N TYR A 49 4.35 0.45 5.87
CA TYR A 49 4.62 -0.47 6.99
C TYR A 49 6.05 -0.42 7.52
N ILE A 50 6.99 0.20 6.79
CA ILE A 50 8.36 0.41 7.31
C ILE A 50 8.41 1.39 8.47
N PHE A 51 7.39 2.23 8.66
CA PHE A 51 7.33 3.25 9.69
C PHE A 51 6.50 2.83 10.91
N SER A 52 6.84 3.42 12.07
CA SER A 52 6.10 3.29 13.33
C SER A 52 5.61 4.68 13.77
N PRO A 53 4.46 5.14 13.27
CA PRO A 53 3.93 6.45 13.62
C PRO A 53 3.30 6.43 15.03
N LYS A 54 3.58 7.44 15.86
CA LYS A 54 2.99 7.56 17.22
C LYS A 54 1.46 7.63 17.21
N ASN A 55 0.87 8.40 16.29
CA ASN A 55 -0.57 8.64 16.20
C ASN A 55 -1.22 8.01 14.95
N GLY A 56 -0.64 6.94 14.42
CA GLY A 56 -1.13 6.29 13.21
C GLY A 56 -0.90 7.06 11.90
N LEU A 57 -0.43 8.31 11.96
CA LEU A 57 -0.17 9.16 10.79
C LEU A 57 1.30 9.06 10.37
N ILE A 58 1.56 8.53 9.19
CA ILE A 58 2.93 8.43 8.67
C ILE A 58 3.38 9.72 7.99
N ASN A 59 4.66 10.02 8.22
CA ASN A 59 5.45 11.00 7.47
C ASN A 59 6.90 10.50 7.36
N LEU A 60 7.73 11.16 6.55
CA LEU A 60 9.11 10.76 6.32
C LEU A 60 10.05 10.95 7.53
N LYS A 61 9.57 11.58 8.60
CA LYS A 61 10.32 11.75 9.86
C LYS A 61 9.98 10.66 10.90
N CYS A 62 9.03 9.77 10.61
CA CYS A 62 8.71 8.65 11.50
C CYS A 62 9.88 7.69 11.61
N ASN A 63 10.10 7.15 12.80
CA ASN A 63 11.05 6.07 13.02
C ASN A 63 10.64 4.82 12.26
N PHE A 64 11.60 3.96 11.96
CA PHE A 64 11.30 2.65 11.42
C PHE A 64 10.56 1.79 12.43
N SER A 65 9.69 0.93 11.90
CA SER A 65 8.99 -0.07 12.68
C SER A 65 9.98 -1.11 13.23
N SER A 66 9.82 -1.48 14.50
CA SER A 66 10.57 -2.58 15.14
C SER A 66 10.04 -3.96 14.73
N ASN A 67 8.96 -4.02 13.95
CA ASN A 67 8.31 -5.25 13.54
C ASN A 67 9.28 -6.19 12.79
N LYS A 68 9.38 -7.45 13.25
CA LYS A 68 10.31 -8.46 12.73
C LYS A 68 9.82 -9.19 11.48
N ASN A 69 8.69 -8.77 10.90
CA ASN A 69 8.18 -9.38 9.66
C ASN A 69 9.19 -9.24 8.51
N PRO A 70 9.52 -10.31 7.77
CA PRO A 70 10.53 -10.31 6.71
C PRO A 70 10.28 -9.28 5.61
N TYR A 71 9.01 -9.06 5.25
CA TYR A 71 8.64 -8.04 4.26
C TYR A 71 9.00 -6.64 4.75
N ILE A 72 8.62 -6.30 5.99
CA ILE A 72 8.87 -4.98 6.58
C ILE A 72 10.37 -4.71 6.68
N GLN A 73 11.12 -5.68 7.23
CA GLN A 73 12.58 -5.55 7.35
C GLN A 73 13.27 -5.42 5.99
N THR A 74 12.82 -6.18 5.00
CA THR A 74 13.37 -6.07 3.63
C THR A 74 13.09 -4.70 3.03
N GLN A 75 11.89 -4.17 3.18
CA GLN A 75 11.54 -2.85 2.66
C GLN A 75 12.30 -1.71 3.38
N GLN A 76 12.60 -1.83 4.67
CA GLN A 76 13.48 -0.91 5.39
C GLN A 76 14.90 -0.92 4.79
N LYS A 77 15.48 -2.11 4.59
CA LYS A 77 16.80 -2.26 3.94
C LYS A 77 16.82 -1.66 2.53
N VAL A 78 15.73 -1.82 1.77
CA VAL A 78 15.59 -1.21 0.44
C VAL A 78 15.53 0.31 0.52
N PHE A 79 14.79 0.85 1.49
CA PHE A 79 14.71 2.29 1.72
C PHE A 79 16.09 2.90 1.98
N ASP A 80 16.87 2.28 2.85
CA ASP A 80 18.23 2.74 3.16
C ASP A 80 19.19 2.52 1.97
N LEU A 81 19.03 1.44 1.21
CA LEU A 81 19.82 1.18 0.01
C LEU A 81 19.64 2.32 -1.01
N ILE A 82 18.40 2.75 -1.28
CA ILE A 82 18.12 3.90 -2.16
C ILE A 82 18.81 5.16 -1.63
N LYS A 83 18.70 5.46 -0.33
CA LYS A 83 19.37 6.63 0.28
C LYS A 83 20.90 6.56 0.12
N LYS A 84 21.48 5.37 0.35
CA LYS A 84 22.92 5.15 0.19
C LYS A 84 23.39 5.40 -1.26
N PHE A 85 22.64 4.93 -2.24
CA PHE A 85 23.04 5.09 -3.64
C PHE A 85 22.83 6.50 -4.19
N ARG A 86 21.98 7.34 -3.59
CA ARG A 86 21.89 8.79 -3.93
C ARG A 86 23.22 9.52 -3.78
N LYS A 87 24.10 9.07 -2.90
CA LYS A 87 25.46 9.64 -2.73
C LYS A 87 26.31 9.56 -4.00
N TYR A 88 25.92 8.75 -4.98
CA TYR A 88 26.57 8.65 -6.28
C TYR A 88 25.93 9.53 -7.38
N ASN A 89 25.22 10.61 -6.98
CA ASN A 89 24.52 11.53 -7.89
C ASN A 89 23.47 10.85 -8.81
N LEU A 90 22.86 9.77 -8.34
CA LEU A 90 21.79 9.06 -9.05
C LEU A 90 20.43 9.64 -8.67
N ASN A 91 19.55 9.76 -9.67
CA ASN A 91 18.19 10.26 -9.50
C ASN A 91 17.24 9.17 -8.96
N LEU A 92 17.32 8.88 -7.66
CA LEU A 92 16.63 7.78 -6.99
C LEU A 92 15.58 8.27 -6.00
N SER A 93 14.38 7.69 -6.03
CA SER A 93 13.31 8.01 -5.07
C SER A 93 12.63 6.76 -4.54
N ASN A 94 12.38 6.69 -3.22
CA ASN A 94 11.39 5.79 -2.68
C ASN A 94 10.00 6.40 -2.88
N LEU A 95 9.09 5.64 -3.46
CA LEU A 95 7.66 5.93 -3.45
C LEU A 95 7.01 5.05 -2.39
N ILE A 96 6.59 5.66 -1.30
CA ILE A 96 6.03 4.97 -0.15
C ILE A 96 4.51 4.94 -0.31
N PHE A 97 3.98 3.73 -0.45
CA PHE A 97 2.54 3.50 -0.59
C PHE A 97 1.95 2.91 0.69
N LEU A 98 0.68 3.22 0.92
CA LEU A 98 -0.16 2.52 1.89
C LEU A 98 -0.94 1.39 1.20
N GLN A 99 -2.23 1.27 1.43
CA GLN A 99 -3.00 0.24 0.75
C GLN A 99 -3.45 0.74 -0.62
N ILE A 100 -3.12 0.00 -1.66
CA ILE A 100 -3.59 0.29 -3.02
C ILE A 100 -4.64 -0.76 -3.37
N GLU A 101 -5.79 -0.34 -3.86
CA GLU A 101 -6.88 -1.22 -4.25
C GLU A 101 -7.20 -1.13 -5.73
N SER A 102 -7.54 -2.30 -6.29
CA SER A 102 -7.86 -2.50 -7.69
C SER A 102 -8.75 -3.72 -7.85
N PRO A 103 -9.69 -3.75 -8.81
CA PRO A 103 -10.45 -4.95 -9.15
C PRO A 103 -9.57 -6.08 -9.69
N LEU A 104 -8.34 -5.76 -10.14
CA LEU A 104 -7.36 -6.73 -10.67
C LEU A 104 -6.56 -7.45 -9.57
N ARG A 105 -6.69 -7.06 -8.30
CA ARG A 105 -6.02 -7.76 -7.18
C ARG A 105 -6.57 -9.18 -7.02
N SER A 106 -5.76 -10.06 -6.40
CA SER A 106 -6.21 -11.38 -5.98
C SER A 106 -7.44 -11.30 -5.06
N ASN A 107 -8.32 -12.28 -5.16
CA ASN A 107 -9.58 -12.34 -4.40
C ASN A 107 -9.38 -12.45 -2.88
N ASP A 108 -8.17 -12.79 -2.43
CA ASP A 108 -7.81 -12.89 -1.01
C ASP A 108 -7.57 -11.53 -0.33
N PHE A 109 -7.39 -10.46 -1.11
CA PHE A 109 -7.22 -9.14 -0.55
C PHE A 109 -8.52 -8.61 0.04
N PHE A 110 -8.40 -7.98 1.22
CA PHE A 110 -9.52 -7.73 2.13
C PHE A 110 -10.72 -7.04 1.47
N ILE A 111 -10.55 -5.89 0.81
CA ILE A 111 -11.69 -5.16 0.21
C ILE A 111 -12.33 -5.99 -0.90
N LYS A 112 -11.53 -6.58 -1.80
CA LYS A 112 -12.07 -7.41 -2.89
C LYS A 112 -12.80 -8.64 -2.35
N LYS A 113 -12.22 -9.33 -1.36
CA LYS A 113 -12.85 -10.47 -0.68
C LYS A 113 -14.21 -10.09 -0.08
N VAL A 114 -14.28 -8.96 0.63
CA VAL A 114 -15.51 -8.46 1.25
C VAL A 114 -16.56 -8.12 0.19
N CYS A 115 -16.18 -7.41 -0.86
CA CYS A 115 -17.10 -7.04 -1.95
C CYS A 115 -17.61 -8.27 -2.72
N LEU A 116 -16.76 -9.27 -2.99
CA LEU A 116 -17.17 -10.55 -3.59
C LEU A 116 -18.11 -11.31 -2.68
N GLY A 117 -17.85 -11.38 -1.38
CA GLY A 117 -18.74 -11.98 -0.39
C GLY A 117 -20.12 -11.33 -0.38
N ALA A 118 -20.17 -10.01 -0.40
CA ALA A 118 -21.41 -9.25 -0.44
C ALA A 118 -22.17 -9.47 -1.77
N LYS A 119 -21.50 -9.36 -2.93
CA LYS A 119 -22.10 -9.54 -4.25
C LYS A 119 -22.70 -10.93 -4.45
N ASN A 120 -21.99 -11.95 -3.99
CA ASN A 120 -22.39 -13.34 -4.14
C ASN A 120 -23.22 -13.88 -2.96
N LYS A 121 -23.61 -13.03 -2.00
CA LYS A 121 -24.36 -13.40 -0.78
C LYS A 121 -23.71 -14.55 0.00
N LYS A 122 -22.36 -14.64 -0.03
CA LYS A 122 -21.59 -15.72 0.60
C LYS A 122 -21.11 -15.32 1.99
N LYS A 123 -21.09 -16.30 2.91
CA LYS A 123 -20.46 -16.14 4.22
C LYS A 123 -18.94 -16.02 4.04
N ILE A 124 -18.33 -15.08 4.76
CA ILE A 124 -16.88 -14.87 4.77
C ILE A 124 -16.34 -14.83 6.20
N ILE A 125 -15.10 -15.25 6.35
CA ILE A 125 -14.38 -15.19 7.61
C ILE A 125 -13.29 -14.13 7.47
N VAL A 126 -13.23 -13.22 8.44
CA VAL A 126 -12.25 -12.12 8.49
C VAL A 126 -11.44 -12.14 9.78
N GLY A 127 -10.34 -11.41 9.81
CA GLY A 127 -9.57 -11.13 11.02
C GLY A 127 -10.09 -9.91 11.76
N ASN A 128 -9.18 -9.11 12.32
CA ASN A 128 -9.51 -7.93 13.09
C ASN A 128 -10.12 -6.82 12.22
N MET A 129 -11.39 -6.50 12.44
CA MET A 129 -12.12 -5.45 11.74
C MET A 129 -11.87 -4.04 12.31
N ASN A 130 -11.26 -3.93 13.50
CA ASN A 130 -11.10 -2.67 14.21
C ASN A 130 -9.79 -1.95 13.87
N THR A 131 -9.11 -2.37 12.81
CA THR A 131 -7.93 -1.68 12.32
C THR A 131 -8.29 -0.65 11.27
N PHE A 132 -7.58 0.47 11.29
CA PHE A 132 -7.79 1.60 10.37
C PHE A 132 -6.67 1.67 9.35
N ARG A 133 -7.03 1.86 8.08
CA ARG A 133 -6.06 1.92 6.97
C ARG A 133 -6.43 3.02 5.98
N ASP A 134 -5.39 3.49 5.30
CA ASP A 134 -5.54 4.38 4.16
C ASP A 134 -5.53 3.56 2.88
N TYR A 135 -6.66 3.56 2.20
CA TYR A 135 -6.82 2.87 0.93
C TYR A 135 -6.95 3.89 -0.21
N SER A 136 -6.16 3.69 -1.24
CA SER A 136 -6.14 4.52 -2.44
C SER A 136 -6.47 3.69 -3.67
N TRP A 137 -7.16 4.29 -4.64
CA TRP A 137 -7.55 3.62 -5.87
C TRP A 137 -6.41 3.62 -6.89
N ILE A 138 -6.22 2.49 -7.59
CA ILE A 138 -5.05 2.26 -8.45
C ILE A 138 -4.87 3.32 -9.53
N THR A 139 -5.92 3.74 -10.23
CA THR A 139 -5.79 4.72 -11.32
C THR A 139 -5.31 6.08 -10.84
N GLU A 140 -5.73 6.49 -9.64
CA GLU A 140 -5.28 7.72 -9.01
C GLU A 140 -3.82 7.60 -8.52
N ILE A 141 -3.42 6.42 -8.03
CA ILE A 141 -2.01 6.14 -7.67
C ILE A 141 -1.12 6.23 -8.90
N VAL A 142 -1.50 5.60 -10.03
CA VAL A 142 -0.72 5.67 -11.28
C VAL A 142 -0.58 7.13 -11.73
N LYS A 143 -1.67 7.90 -11.73
CA LYS A 143 -1.62 9.34 -12.06
C LYS A 143 -0.68 10.10 -11.11
N ALA A 144 -0.76 9.85 -9.81
CA ALA A 144 0.12 10.49 -8.83
C ALA A 144 1.60 10.14 -9.04
N ILE A 145 1.92 8.90 -9.43
CA ILE A 145 3.29 8.47 -9.79
C ILE A 145 3.80 9.25 -11.00
N LEU A 146 3.01 9.32 -12.08
CA LEU A 146 3.37 10.06 -13.29
C LEU A 146 3.61 11.55 -13.00
N LEU A 147 2.75 12.19 -12.21
CA LEU A 147 2.94 13.57 -11.79
C LEU A 147 4.19 13.76 -10.91
N THR A 148 4.48 12.77 -10.05
CA THR A 148 5.67 12.79 -9.19
C THR A 148 6.95 12.62 -10.00
N SER A 149 6.91 11.95 -11.16
CA SER A 149 8.10 11.73 -12.01
C SER A 149 8.77 13.02 -12.50
N ASN A 150 8.00 14.10 -12.59
CA ASN A 150 8.50 15.42 -13.02
C ASN A 150 9.05 16.28 -11.87
N LEU A 151 9.07 15.74 -10.65
CA LEU A 151 9.51 16.48 -9.47
C LEU A 151 10.98 16.22 -9.10
N LYS A 152 11.48 16.96 -8.12
CA LYS A 152 12.84 16.80 -7.58
C LYS A 152 13.03 15.39 -6.99
N THR A 153 14.25 14.88 -7.09
CA THR A 153 14.64 13.60 -6.51
C THR A 153 14.62 13.64 -4.98
N LYS A 154 13.64 12.95 -4.39
CA LYS A 154 13.50 12.74 -2.93
C LYS A 154 12.54 11.59 -2.67
N ASP A 155 12.34 11.21 -1.41
CA ASP A 155 11.30 10.24 -1.04
C ASP A 155 9.92 10.89 -0.99
N TYR A 156 8.89 10.16 -1.43
CA TYR A 156 7.52 10.61 -1.48
C TYR A 156 6.59 9.58 -0.83
N ILE A 157 5.67 10.02 0.00
CA ILE A 157 4.54 9.21 0.45
C ILE A 157 3.36 9.56 -0.46
N ILE A 158 2.79 8.54 -1.10
CA ILE A 158 1.66 8.69 -2.01
C ILE A 158 0.47 7.92 -1.44
N SER A 159 -0.55 8.64 -1.00
CA SER A 159 -1.74 8.09 -0.37
C SER A 159 -2.91 9.07 -0.42
N ALA A 160 -4.13 8.56 -0.32
CA ALA A 160 -5.34 9.38 -0.34
C ALA A 160 -5.55 10.19 0.96
N GLY A 161 -4.89 9.79 2.06
CA GLY A 161 -5.16 10.36 3.39
C GLY A 161 -6.49 9.89 3.97
N SER A 162 -6.94 8.70 3.57
CA SER A 162 -8.19 8.08 4.02
C SER A 162 -8.01 7.40 5.38
N ASN A 163 -9.05 7.42 6.20
CA ASN A 163 -9.10 6.72 7.47
C ASN A 163 -10.40 5.91 7.55
N ILE A 164 -10.34 4.62 7.18
CA ILE A 164 -11.51 3.75 7.20
C ILE A 164 -11.19 2.45 7.93
N SER A 165 -12.13 2.00 8.78
CA SER A 165 -11.98 0.74 9.51
C SER A 165 -12.38 -0.47 8.65
N GLY A 166 -11.86 -1.65 8.99
CA GLY A 166 -12.30 -2.89 8.39
C GLY A 166 -13.80 -3.14 8.58
N LYS A 167 -14.35 -2.71 9.73
CA LYS A 167 -15.78 -2.80 10.03
C LYS A 167 -16.63 -1.92 9.10
N ASP A 168 -16.18 -0.69 8.81
CA ASP A 168 -16.91 0.23 7.93
C ASP A 168 -16.88 -0.26 6.47
N ILE A 169 -15.75 -0.84 6.04
CA ILE A 169 -15.64 -1.47 4.72
C ILE A 169 -16.66 -2.59 4.58
N ILE A 170 -16.76 -3.48 5.57
CA ILE A 170 -17.71 -4.59 5.58
C ILE A 170 -19.14 -4.06 5.55
N LYS A 171 -19.49 -3.12 6.43
CA LYS A 171 -20.82 -2.52 6.49
C LYS A 171 -21.22 -1.93 5.13
N GLU A 172 -20.36 -1.13 4.53
CA GLU A 172 -20.64 -0.48 3.23
C GLU A 172 -20.84 -1.51 2.12
N ALA A 173 -19.94 -2.49 1.98
CA ALA A 173 -20.03 -3.48 0.93
C ALA A 173 -21.31 -4.32 0.99
N TYR A 174 -21.72 -4.76 2.18
CA TYR A 174 -22.96 -5.53 2.33
C TYR A 174 -24.21 -4.65 2.18
N LYS A 175 -24.15 -3.38 2.63
CA LYS A 175 -25.25 -2.40 2.42
C LYS A 175 -25.53 -2.17 0.93
N LEU A 176 -24.51 -2.17 0.06
CA LEU A 176 -24.68 -2.02 -1.39
C LEU A 176 -25.57 -3.12 -2.01
N ASN A 177 -25.74 -4.24 -1.33
CA ASN A 177 -26.58 -5.36 -1.75
C ASN A 177 -27.83 -5.57 -0.84
N GLY A 178 -28.18 -4.57 -0.02
CA GLY A 178 -29.30 -4.65 0.91
C GLY A 178 -29.14 -5.67 2.04
N LEU A 179 -27.91 -6.13 2.32
CA LEU A 179 -27.64 -7.22 3.25
C LEU A 179 -27.17 -6.72 4.63
N ASN A 180 -27.63 -7.40 5.68
CA ASN A 180 -27.08 -7.23 7.01
C ASN A 180 -25.80 -8.08 7.15
N TYR A 181 -24.63 -7.42 7.18
CA TYR A 181 -23.33 -8.07 7.25
C TYR A 181 -23.18 -9.06 8.42
N LYS A 182 -23.88 -8.83 9.56
CA LYS A 182 -23.80 -9.71 10.75
C LYS A 182 -24.23 -11.15 10.46
N LYS A 183 -25.08 -11.36 9.43
CA LYS A 183 -25.51 -12.70 8.99
C LYS A 183 -24.48 -13.41 8.11
N TYR A 184 -23.51 -12.67 7.56
CA TYR A 184 -22.59 -13.18 6.55
C TYR A 184 -21.13 -13.13 6.95
N VAL A 185 -20.76 -12.33 7.97
CA VAL A 185 -19.36 -12.11 8.33
C VAL A 185 -19.08 -12.59 9.73
N SER A 186 -18.14 -13.53 9.86
CA SER A 186 -17.63 -14.02 11.13
C SER A 186 -16.16 -13.64 11.32
N ILE A 187 -15.76 -13.49 12.58
CA ILE A 187 -14.39 -13.17 12.97
C ILE A 187 -13.67 -14.44 13.40
N ASN A 188 -12.45 -14.66 12.88
CA ASN A 188 -11.58 -15.71 13.39
C ASN A 188 -10.28 -15.11 13.92
N LYS A 189 -10.01 -15.31 15.20
CA LYS A 189 -8.80 -14.80 15.87
C LYS A 189 -7.49 -15.38 15.29
N LYS A 190 -7.53 -16.55 14.63
CA LYS A 190 -6.37 -17.13 13.92
C LYS A 190 -5.84 -16.23 12.81
N PHE A 191 -6.68 -15.32 12.28
CA PHE A 191 -6.27 -14.34 11.26
C PHE A 191 -5.78 -13.02 11.85
N PHE A 192 -5.73 -12.88 13.17
CA PHE A 192 -5.14 -11.70 13.81
C PHE A 192 -3.62 -11.75 13.68
N ARG A 193 -3.02 -10.61 13.39
CA ARG A 193 -1.56 -10.49 13.33
C ARG A 193 -1.00 -10.24 14.72
N LYS A 194 0.10 -10.89 15.09
CA LYS A 194 0.75 -10.74 16.40
C LYS A 194 1.09 -9.27 16.74
N GLU A 195 1.58 -8.52 15.78
CA GLU A 195 1.97 -7.12 15.93
C GLU A 195 1.11 -6.24 15.01
N GLU A 196 -0.21 -6.24 15.25
CA GLU A 196 -1.13 -5.51 14.40
C GLU A 196 -1.14 -4.02 14.72
N ILE A 197 -0.75 -3.21 13.74
CA ILE A 197 -0.82 -1.75 13.84
C ILE A 197 -2.30 -1.34 13.82
N LYS A 198 -2.77 -0.68 14.89
CA LYS A 198 -4.16 -0.24 15.01
C LYS A 198 -4.55 0.74 13.90
N SER A 199 -3.68 1.68 13.59
CA SER A 199 -3.92 2.71 12.56
C SER A 199 -2.66 2.97 11.75
N LEU A 200 -2.79 2.97 10.40
CA LEU A 200 -1.70 3.32 9.48
C LEU A 200 -2.27 4.14 8.33
N ILE A 201 -2.08 5.45 8.40
CA ILE A 201 -2.74 6.44 7.57
C ILE A 201 -1.72 7.43 7.05
N GLY A 202 -1.85 7.83 5.79
CA GLY A 202 -1.06 8.91 5.21
C GLY A 202 -1.60 10.28 5.61
N SER A 203 -0.74 11.20 6.00
CA SER A 203 -1.15 12.57 6.19
C SER A 203 -1.49 13.22 4.84
N LYS A 204 -2.58 13.98 4.76
CA LYS A 204 -2.91 14.79 3.58
C LYS A 204 -1.80 15.78 3.18
N ARG A 205 -0.94 16.15 4.14
CA ARG A 205 0.25 16.98 3.89
C ARG A 205 1.29 16.25 3.02
N ASN A 206 1.36 14.92 3.09
CA ASN A 206 2.31 14.13 2.30
C ASN A 206 2.13 14.30 0.79
N THR A 207 0.90 14.56 0.34
CA THR A 207 0.54 14.75 -1.07
C THR A 207 0.21 16.20 -1.44
N SER A 208 0.51 17.18 -0.56
CA SER A 208 0.27 18.59 -0.83
C SER A 208 1.00 19.09 -2.09
N TYR A 209 2.17 18.53 -2.40
CA TYR A 209 2.92 18.84 -3.60
C TYR A 209 2.18 18.50 -4.91
N LEU A 210 1.38 17.43 -4.93
CA LEU A 210 0.55 17.07 -6.08
C LEU A 210 -0.57 18.11 -6.28
N ARG A 211 -1.19 18.55 -5.19
CA ARG A 211 -2.21 19.58 -5.24
C ARG A 211 -1.64 20.93 -5.68
N ASN A 212 -0.52 21.35 -5.09
CA ASN A 212 0.04 22.67 -5.31
C ASN A 212 0.65 22.84 -6.72
N LYS A 213 1.28 21.77 -7.25
CA LYS A 213 1.94 21.83 -8.57
C LYS A 213 1.06 21.37 -9.73
N HIS A 214 0.11 20.48 -9.49
CA HIS A 214 -0.63 19.80 -10.54
C HIS A 214 -2.15 19.85 -10.35
N ASN A 215 -2.64 20.60 -9.35
CA ASN A 215 -4.05 20.64 -8.95
C ASN A 215 -4.68 19.23 -8.80
N PHE A 216 -3.85 18.25 -8.41
CA PHE A 216 -4.28 16.87 -8.27
C PHE A 216 -4.72 16.58 -6.83
N LYS A 217 -5.89 15.96 -6.68
CA LYS A 217 -6.44 15.47 -5.42
C LYS A 217 -7.00 14.07 -5.62
N PHE A 218 -6.77 13.20 -4.65
CA PHE A 218 -7.45 11.91 -4.61
C PHE A 218 -8.96 12.13 -4.42
N LYS A 219 -9.78 11.39 -5.17
CA LYS A 219 -11.25 11.48 -5.17
C LYS A 219 -11.90 10.15 -4.82
N ILE A 220 -11.19 9.02 -5.03
CA ILE A 220 -11.69 7.66 -4.85
C ILE A 220 -11.02 7.02 -3.63
N PHE A 221 -11.63 7.21 -2.46
CA PHE A 221 -11.18 6.65 -1.19
C PHE A 221 -12.37 6.44 -0.25
N GLY A 222 -12.17 5.80 0.92
CA GLY A 222 -13.23 5.55 1.89
C GLY A 222 -14.41 4.78 1.28
N HIS A 223 -15.62 5.20 1.56
CA HIS A 223 -16.84 4.57 1.04
C HIS A 223 -16.93 4.60 -0.48
N LYS A 224 -16.44 5.67 -1.13
CA LYS A 224 -16.43 5.77 -2.59
C LYS A 224 -15.55 4.69 -3.24
N LEU A 225 -14.42 4.36 -2.62
CA LEU A 225 -13.53 3.29 -3.11
C LEU A 225 -14.23 1.92 -3.03
N ILE A 226 -15.02 1.67 -2.00
CA ILE A 226 -15.78 0.42 -1.86
C ILE A 226 -16.83 0.30 -2.95
N LYS A 227 -17.55 1.39 -3.24
CA LYS A 227 -18.54 1.45 -4.34
C LYS A 227 -17.86 1.20 -5.69
N GLU A 228 -16.69 1.83 -5.91
CA GLU A 228 -15.93 1.66 -7.15
C GLU A 228 -15.40 0.22 -7.29
N MET A 229 -14.91 -0.39 -6.21
CA MET A 229 -14.52 -1.80 -6.20
C MET A 229 -15.70 -2.70 -6.52
N TYR A 230 -16.85 -2.48 -5.88
CA TYR A 230 -18.07 -3.29 -6.06
C TYR A 230 -18.58 -3.23 -7.51
N LYS A 231 -18.59 -2.04 -8.11
CA LYS A 231 -19.02 -1.80 -9.50
C LYS A 231 -18.12 -2.55 -10.49
N ASN A 232 -16.82 -2.55 -10.26
CA ASN A 232 -15.80 -3.10 -11.17
C ASN A 232 -15.40 -4.56 -10.83
N LEU A 233 -16.16 -5.27 -9.97
CA LEU A 233 -15.93 -6.70 -9.74
C LEU A 233 -16.18 -7.51 -11.02
N GLY A 234 -15.19 -8.31 -11.42
CA GLY A 234 -15.25 -9.12 -12.65
C GLY A 234 -14.62 -8.48 -13.87
N THR A 235 -14.13 -7.25 -13.77
CA THR A 235 -13.28 -6.65 -14.81
C THR A 235 -12.03 -7.49 -14.99
N LYS A 236 -11.79 -7.97 -16.22
CA LYS A 236 -10.54 -8.64 -16.61
C LYS A 236 -9.49 -7.57 -16.93
N PRO A 237 -8.19 -7.90 -16.80
CA PRO A 237 -7.10 -7.02 -17.21
C PRO A 237 -7.15 -6.67 -18.68
#